data_556381fad54f9e0b4166586f070bbc40
#
_entry.id   556381fad54f9e0b4166586f070bbc40
#
_cell.length_a   1.000
_cell.length_b   1.000
_cell.length_c   1.000
_cell.angle_alpha   90.00
_cell.angle_beta   90.00
_cell.angle_gamma   90.00
#
_symmetry.space_group_name_H-M   'P 1'
#
loop_
_entity.id
_entity.type
_entity.pdbx_description
1 polymer ?
#
loop_
_entity_poly.entity_id
_entity_poly.type
_entity_poly.pdbx_seq_one_letter_code
_entity_poly.pdbx_strand_id
1 'polypeptide(L)'
;MRYFIIAVLILIFLLTPSFSFAQIYTTEKMITVDTGSQTMTAWEGGKIVYQTKASTGLPKSPTIKGSFKVYKKVALGNMRGVSPYIGKYNYKNVPNSLYFYQGYAVHGAYWHNSFGTRRSNGCVNLPLDMAQKVFDWANVGTRVEVW
;
A
#
# COMPACT_ATOMS: atom_id res chain seq x y z
N MET A 1 65.92 12.29 11.54
CA MET A 1 64.71 13.13 11.44
C MET A 1 63.76 12.71 10.28
N ARG A 2 64.25 12.25 9.12
CA ARG A 2 63.39 11.88 7.96
C ARG A 2 62.51 10.62 8.19
N TYR A 3 62.96 9.66 8.98
CA TYR A 3 62.21 8.40 9.24
C TYR A 3 61.08 8.58 10.29
N PHE A 4 61.19 9.57 11.18
CA PHE A 4 60.18 9.86 12.19
C PHE A 4 58.91 10.46 11.57
N ILE A 5 59.04 11.25 10.52
CA ILE A 5 57.91 11.89 9.80
C ILE A 5 57.12 10.84 9.01
N ILE A 6 57.79 9.83 8.42
CA ILE A 6 57.14 8.76 7.65
C ILE A 6 56.32 7.84 8.58
N ALA A 7 56.83 7.52 9.78
CA ALA A 7 56.11 6.69 10.77
C ALA A 7 54.86 7.38 11.30
N VAL A 8 54.87 8.70 11.49
CA VAL A 8 53.71 9.46 11.94
C VAL A 8 52.62 9.55 10.86
N LEU A 9 53.01 9.68 9.57
CA LEU A 9 52.06 9.70 8.46
C LEU A 9 51.36 8.33 8.23
N ILE A 10 52.05 7.22 8.46
CA ILE A 10 51.50 5.87 8.36
C ILE A 10 50.51 5.62 9.52
N LEU A 11 50.80 6.12 10.73
CA LEU A 11 49.93 5.95 11.89
C LEU A 11 48.60 6.75 11.77
N ILE A 12 48.62 7.90 11.10
CA ILE A 12 47.44 8.74 10.86
C ILE A 12 46.50 8.07 9.84
N PHE A 13 47.03 7.27 8.89
CA PHE A 13 46.20 6.59 7.88
C PHE A 13 45.42 5.38 8.46
N LEU A 14 45.85 4.84 9.61
CA LEU A 14 45.20 3.73 10.28
C LEU A 14 44.01 4.14 11.19
N LEU A 15 43.85 5.45 11.42
CA LEU A 15 42.82 6.03 12.28
C LEU A 15 41.64 6.68 11.51
N THR A 16 41.53 6.42 10.20
CA THR A 16 40.35 6.88 9.48
C THR A 16 39.14 6.11 9.99
N PRO A 17 38.10 6.77 10.55
CA PRO A 17 36.91 6.08 10.94
C PRO A 17 36.30 5.49 9.69
N SER A 18 36.16 4.16 9.66
CA SER A 18 35.37 3.47 8.64
C SER A 18 33.93 3.92 8.83
N PHE A 19 33.47 4.89 8.05
CA PHE A 19 32.06 5.19 7.95
C PHE A 19 31.37 3.97 7.35
N SER A 20 30.90 3.08 8.21
CA SER A 20 29.95 2.05 7.84
C SER A 20 28.66 2.77 7.47
N PHE A 21 28.39 2.94 6.18
CA PHE A 21 27.06 3.26 5.72
C PHE A 21 26.19 2.07 6.08
N ALA A 22 25.60 2.11 7.29
CA ALA A 22 24.48 1.27 7.61
C ALA A 22 23.40 1.64 6.58
N GLN A 23 23.22 0.78 5.60
CA GLN A 23 22.15 0.92 4.61
C GLN A 23 20.85 0.85 5.41
N ILE A 24 20.19 2.00 5.58
CA ILE A 24 18.89 2.09 6.24
C ILE A 24 17.94 1.37 5.29
N TYR A 25 17.74 0.08 5.52
CA TYR A 25 16.67 -0.68 4.87
C TYR A 25 15.36 -0.12 5.42
N THR A 26 14.72 0.75 4.65
CA THR A 26 13.39 1.22 4.99
C THR A 26 12.46 0.02 4.90
N THR A 27 11.92 -0.40 6.03
CA THR A 27 10.83 -1.40 6.08
C THR A 27 9.49 -0.74 5.78
N GLU A 28 9.51 0.37 5.04
CA GLU A 28 8.30 1.11 4.71
C GLU A 28 7.35 0.22 3.90
N LYS A 29 6.14 0.09 4.44
CA LYS A 29 5.03 -0.59 3.76
C LYS A 29 4.25 0.40 2.92
N MET A 30 3.96 0.01 1.68
CA MET A 30 3.20 0.84 0.76
C MET A 30 2.26 -0.02 -0.09
N ILE A 31 1.04 0.44 -0.26
CA ILE A 31 0.08 -0.10 -1.23
C ILE A 31 0.04 0.84 -2.43
N THR A 32 0.18 0.30 -3.62
CA THR A 32 -0.03 1.05 -4.87
C THR A 32 -1.25 0.50 -5.60
N VAL A 33 -2.04 1.39 -6.18
CA VAL A 33 -3.23 1.04 -6.97
C VAL A 33 -3.15 1.75 -8.31
N ASP A 34 -2.89 0.97 -9.35
CA ASP A 34 -2.96 1.43 -10.74
C ASP A 34 -4.38 1.25 -11.27
N THR A 35 -5.11 2.37 -11.41
CA THR A 35 -6.49 2.38 -11.91
C THR A 35 -6.58 2.15 -13.43
N GLY A 36 -5.48 2.26 -14.16
CA GLY A 36 -5.39 1.94 -15.58
C GLY A 36 -5.33 0.43 -15.81
N SER A 37 -4.36 -0.24 -15.20
CA SER A 37 -4.18 -1.70 -15.30
C SER A 37 -5.06 -2.50 -14.36
N GLN A 38 -5.81 -1.84 -13.47
CA GLN A 38 -6.63 -2.47 -12.43
C GLN A 38 -5.81 -3.44 -11.57
N THR A 39 -4.65 -2.97 -11.09
CA THR A 39 -3.71 -3.78 -10.32
C THR A 39 -3.41 -3.10 -8.98
N MET A 40 -3.49 -3.88 -7.90
CA MET A 40 -2.99 -3.50 -6.58
C MET A 40 -1.69 -4.22 -6.29
N THR A 41 -0.69 -3.50 -5.77
CA THR A 41 0.59 -4.06 -5.34
C THR A 41 0.93 -3.59 -3.93
N ALA A 42 1.33 -4.52 -3.08
CA ALA A 42 1.86 -4.27 -1.74
C ALA A 42 3.38 -4.37 -1.77
N TRP A 43 4.05 -3.37 -1.21
CA TRP A 43 5.50 -3.23 -1.20
C TRP A 43 6.01 -3.17 0.23
N GLU A 44 7.15 -3.80 0.50
CA GLU A 44 7.87 -3.67 1.76
C GLU A 44 9.37 -3.56 1.47
N GLY A 45 10.01 -2.49 1.93
CA GLY A 45 11.42 -2.24 1.65
C GLY A 45 11.77 -2.17 0.15
N GLY A 46 10.85 -1.65 -0.68
CA GLY A 46 11.01 -1.55 -2.13
C GLY A 46 10.80 -2.87 -2.91
N LYS A 47 10.44 -3.97 -2.22
CA LYS A 47 10.13 -5.27 -2.85
C LYS A 47 8.64 -5.55 -2.87
N ILE A 48 8.16 -6.22 -3.92
CA ILE A 48 6.77 -6.67 -4.00
C ILE A 48 6.57 -7.82 -3.01
N VAL A 49 5.60 -7.64 -2.10
CA VAL A 49 5.14 -8.68 -1.17
C VAL A 49 3.91 -9.38 -1.72
N TYR A 50 2.94 -8.60 -2.20
CA TYR A 50 1.71 -9.11 -2.82
C TYR A 50 1.37 -8.30 -4.07
N GLN A 51 0.81 -8.96 -5.07
CA GLN A 51 0.24 -8.30 -6.25
C GLN A 51 -0.99 -9.05 -6.72
N THR A 52 -2.04 -8.31 -7.09
CA THR A 52 -3.29 -8.90 -7.57
C THR A 52 -4.03 -7.96 -8.50
N LYS A 53 -4.92 -8.52 -9.32
CA LYS A 53 -5.94 -7.72 -10.01
C LYS A 53 -6.95 -7.20 -8.99
N ALA A 54 -7.33 -5.94 -9.17
CA ALA A 54 -8.32 -5.26 -8.35
C ALA A 54 -9.49 -4.79 -9.21
N SER A 55 -10.56 -4.33 -8.57
CA SER A 55 -11.62 -3.58 -9.25
C SER A 55 -11.76 -2.21 -8.60
N THR A 56 -11.44 -1.16 -9.34
CA THR A 56 -11.55 0.23 -8.89
C THR A 56 -12.90 0.84 -9.30
N GLY A 57 -13.08 2.12 -8.98
CA GLY A 57 -14.33 2.85 -9.19
C GLY A 57 -14.72 2.99 -10.67
N LEU A 58 -16.02 2.90 -10.91
CA LEU A 58 -16.64 3.17 -12.21
C LEU A 58 -16.50 4.65 -12.61
N PRO A 59 -16.65 5.02 -13.90
CA PRO A 59 -16.41 6.40 -14.37
C PRO A 59 -17.15 7.52 -13.63
N LYS A 60 -18.40 7.30 -13.20
CA LYS A 60 -19.18 8.29 -12.43
C LYS A 60 -18.94 8.24 -10.90
N SER A 61 -18.17 7.27 -10.43
CA SER A 61 -17.75 7.14 -9.03
C SER A 61 -16.32 6.60 -8.96
N PRO A 62 -15.32 7.34 -9.50
CA PRO A 62 -13.95 6.87 -9.62
C PRO A 62 -13.29 6.68 -8.26
N THR A 63 -12.32 5.79 -8.19
CA THR A 63 -11.39 5.75 -7.08
C THR A 63 -10.58 7.05 -7.07
N ILE A 64 -10.50 7.71 -5.94
CA ILE A 64 -9.75 8.96 -5.78
C ILE A 64 -8.26 8.69 -6.01
N LYS A 65 -7.61 9.54 -6.81
CA LYS A 65 -6.16 9.48 -7.07
C LYS A 65 -5.40 10.38 -6.12
N GLY A 66 -4.17 9.99 -5.80
CA GLY A 66 -3.29 10.74 -4.91
C GLY A 66 -2.55 9.86 -3.92
N SER A 67 -1.90 10.52 -2.95
CA SER A 67 -1.11 9.92 -1.88
C SER A 67 -1.87 9.99 -0.57
N PHE A 68 -2.06 8.84 0.06
CA PHE A 68 -2.85 8.69 1.29
C PHE A 68 -2.11 7.78 2.29
N LYS A 69 -2.73 7.59 3.45
CA LYS A 69 -2.32 6.60 4.45
C LYS A 69 -3.53 5.83 4.97
N VAL A 70 -3.35 4.56 5.25
CA VAL A 70 -4.37 3.79 5.99
C VAL A 70 -4.59 4.47 7.35
N TYR A 71 -5.81 4.96 7.60
CA TYR A 71 -6.13 5.59 8.87
C TYR A 71 -7.00 4.70 9.78
N LYS A 72 -7.62 3.64 9.20
CA LYS A 72 -8.49 2.73 9.95
C LYS A 72 -8.52 1.36 9.30
N LYS A 73 -8.50 0.31 10.13
CA LYS A 73 -8.68 -1.09 9.71
C LYS A 73 -9.97 -1.63 10.32
N VAL A 74 -10.77 -2.34 9.52
CA VAL A 74 -12.01 -2.99 9.96
C VAL A 74 -12.04 -4.42 9.40
N ALA A 75 -11.94 -5.41 10.28
CA ALA A 75 -11.90 -6.81 9.88
C ALA A 75 -13.21 -7.27 9.22
N LEU A 76 -14.34 -6.82 9.74
CA LEU A 76 -15.67 -7.12 9.21
C LEU A 76 -16.60 -5.92 9.47
N GLY A 77 -17.19 -5.37 8.42
CA GLY A 77 -18.02 -4.17 8.55
C GLY A 77 -19.12 -4.08 7.48
N ASN A 78 -19.99 -3.08 7.61
CA ASN A 78 -21.00 -2.80 6.61
C ASN A 78 -20.61 -1.58 5.79
N MET A 79 -20.75 -1.66 4.46
CA MET A 79 -20.54 -0.55 3.54
C MET A 79 -21.84 -0.15 2.90
N ARG A 80 -22.27 1.09 3.12
CA ARG A 80 -23.51 1.65 2.58
C ARG A 80 -23.26 3.01 1.94
N GLY A 81 -24.03 3.32 0.93
CA GLY A 81 -23.92 4.58 0.22
C GLY A 81 -24.96 4.72 -0.87
N VAL A 82 -24.72 5.70 -1.74
CA VAL A 82 -25.52 5.92 -2.94
C VAL A 82 -24.60 5.85 -4.15
N SER A 83 -24.93 5.00 -5.09
CA SER A 83 -24.23 4.83 -6.35
C SER A 83 -24.99 5.53 -7.48
N PRO A 84 -24.31 6.22 -8.40
CA PRO A 84 -24.93 6.76 -9.60
C PRO A 84 -25.40 5.67 -10.59
N TYR A 85 -25.07 4.39 -10.32
CA TYR A 85 -25.41 3.26 -11.19
C TYR A 85 -26.54 2.38 -10.66
N ILE A 86 -26.58 2.19 -9.31
CA ILE A 86 -27.53 1.23 -8.68
C ILE A 86 -28.36 1.87 -7.56
N GLY A 87 -28.25 3.19 -7.35
CA GLY A 87 -28.93 3.88 -6.26
C GLY A 87 -28.35 3.52 -4.87
N LYS A 88 -29.20 3.42 -3.86
CA LYS A 88 -28.78 3.04 -2.51
C LYS A 88 -28.25 1.60 -2.47
N TYR A 89 -27.10 1.40 -1.83
CA TYR A 89 -26.53 0.07 -1.58
C TYR A 89 -26.18 -0.13 -0.11
N ASN A 90 -26.17 -1.39 0.32
CA ASN A 90 -25.79 -1.80 1.67
C ASN A 90 -25.17 -3.20 1.61
N TYR A 91 -23.85 -3.26 1.47
CA TYR A 91 -23.10 -4.51 1.55
C TYR A 91 -22.80 -4.81 3.01
N LYS A 92 -23.35 -5.91 3.51
CA LYS A 92 -23.14 -6.39 4.89
C LYS A 92 -21.89 -7.28 4.95
N ASN A 93 -21.23 -7.30 6.11
CA ASN A 93 -20.10 -8.18 6.37
C ASN A 93 -18.97 -8.07 5.33
N VAL A 94 -18.66 -6.85 4.92
CA VAL A 94 -17.51 -6.59 4.02
C VAL A 94 -16.22 -6.86 4.78
N PRO A 95 -15.38 -7.82 4.30
CA PRO A 95 -14.21 -8.22 5.05
C PRO A 95 -12.99 -7.34 4.74
N ASN A 96 -12.11 -7.23 5.74
CA ASN A 96 -10.72 -6.80 5.59
C ASN A 96 -10.54 -5.40 4.95
N SER A 97 -11.24 -4.42 5.51
CA SER A 97 -11.25 -3.05 4.98
C SER A 97 -10.12 -2.20 5.56
N LEU A 98 -9.29 -1.65 4.68
CA LEU A 98 -8.23 -0.68 4.95
C LEU A 98 -8.71 0.69 4.43
N TYR A 99 -9.26 1.51 5.29
CA TYR A 99 -9.72 2.86 4.92
C TYR A 99 -8.53 3.80 4.78
N PHE A 100 -8.44 4.53 3.65
CA PHE A 100 -7.32 5.43 3.36
C PHE A 100 -7.75 6.88 3.09
N TYR A 101 -9.00 7.12 2.70
CA TYR A 101 -9.53 8.46 2.53
C TYR A 101 -11.05 8.45 2.71
N GLN A 102 -11.60 9.24 3.66
CA GLN A 102 -13.03 9.30 3.97
C GLN A 102 -13.66 7.88 3.99
N GLY A 103 -14.61 7.58 3.08
CA GLY A 103 -15.22 6.26 2.91
C GLY A 103 -14.49 5.34 1.91
N TYR A 104 -13.38 5.76 1.31
CA TYR A 104 -12.62 4.93 0.38
C TYR A 104 -11.74 3.93 1.12
N ALA A 105 -11.81 2.66 0.70
CA ALA A 105 -11.05 1.58 1.29
C ALA A 105 -10.55 0.59 0.24
N VAL A 106 -9.45 -0.11 0.57
CA VAL A 106 -9.08 -1.38 -0.05
C VAL A 106 -9.73 -2.48 0.78
N HIS A 107 -10.51 -3.38 0.17
CA HIS A 107 -11.26 -4.40 0.92
C HIS A 107 -11.61 -5.63 0.08
N GLY A 108 -11.96 -6.73 0.71
CA GLY A 108 -12.48 -7.92 0.04
C GLY A 108 -13.90 -7.71 -0.51
N ALA A 109 -14.14 -8.21 -1.72
CA ALA A 109 -15.46 -8.16 -2.35
C ALA A 109 -15.94 -9.58 -2.68
N TYR A 110 -16.97 -10.05 -1.95
CA TYR A 110 -17.56 -11.38 -2.15
C TYR A 110 -18.67 -11.40 -3.21
N TRP A 111 -19.13 -10.22 -3.66
CA TRP A 111 -20.30 -10.11 -4.55
C TRP A 111 -19.98 -10.10 -6.04
N HIS A 112 -18.71 -10.20 -6.41
CA HIS A 112 -18.28 -10.34 -7.81
C HIS A 112 -16.89 -10.97 -7.91
N ASN A 113 -16.56 -11.49 -9.11
CA ASN A 113 -15.24 -12.03 -9.47
C ASN A 113 -14.61 -11.30 -10.68
N SER A 114 -15.06 -10.09 -11.00
CA SER A 114 -14.62 -9.33 -12.18
C SER A 114 -13.34 -8.50 -11.92
N PHE A 115 -12.38 -9.06 -11.17
CA PHE A 115 -11.12 -8.38 -10.88
C PHE A 115 -10.30 -8.17 -12.15
N GLY A 116 -9.67 -6.99 -12.27
CA GLY A 116 -9.03 -6.51 -13.49
C GLY A 116 -9.91 -5.57 -14.31
N THR A 117 -11.15 -5.31 -13.87
CA THR A 117 -12.09 -4.35 -14.50
C THR A 117 -12.69 -3.41 -13.45
N ARG A 118 -13.11 -2.23 -13.86
CA ARG A 118 -13.78 -1.26 -12.96
C ARG A 118 -15.16 -1.79 -12.57
N ARG A 119 -15.47 -1.84 -11.25
CA ARG A 119 -16.73 -2.38 -10.73
C ARG A 119 -17.25 -1.70 -9.48
N SER A 120 -16.41 -0.93 -8.76
CA SER A 120 -16.75 -0.37 -7.48
C SER A 120 -17.42 1.01 -7.56
N ASN A 121 -17.93 1.48 -6.44
CA ASN A 121 -18.41 2.83 -6.23
C ASN A 121 -17.32 3.75 -5.62
N GLY A 122 -16.06 3.48 -5.94
CA GLY A 122 -14.90 4.25 -5.52
C GLY A 122 -13.87 3.46 -4.72
N CYS A 123 -14.26 2.44 -3.99
CA CYS A 123 -13.32 1.58 -3.27
C CYS A 123 -12.45 0.74 -4.21
N VAL A 124 -11.42 0.13 -3.66
CA VAL A 124 -10.54 -0.83 -4.34
C VAL A 124 -10.94 -2.25 -3.87
N ASN A 125 -11.67 -2.96 -4.73
CA ASN A 125 -12.14 -4.31 -4.42
C ASN A 125 -11.05 -5.33 -4.74
N LEU A 126 -10.80 -6.26 -3.84
CA LEU A 126 -9.83 -7.36 -3.98
C LEU A 126 -10.52 -8.72 -3.87
N PRO A 127 -9.92 -9.78 -4.45
CA PRO A 127 -10.24 -11.16 -4.10
C PRO A 127 -10.13 -11.37 -2.58
N LEU A 128 -10.97 -12.22 -2.01
CA LEU A 128 -11.08 -12.37 -0.55
C LEU A 128 -9.78 -12.82 0.12
N ASP A 129 -9.07 -13.76 -0.50
CA ASP A 129 -7.79 -14.27 -0.02
C ASP A 129 -6.69 -13.20 -0.03
N MET A 130 -6.66 -12.36 -1.06
CA MET A 130 -5.69 -11.26 -1.16
C MET A 130 -6.04 -10.12 -0.21
N ALA A 131 -7.32 -9.83 -0.05
CA ALA A 131 -7.77 -8.84 0.93
C ALA A 131 -7.36 -9.24 2.36
N GLN A 132 -7.47 -10.53 2.71
CA GLN A 132 -7.02 -11.04 4.01
C GLN A 132 -5.51 -10.86 4.18
N LYS A 133 -4.70 -11.31 3.21
CA LYS A 133 -3.23 -11.20 3.25
C LYS A 133 -2.78 -9.75 3.40
N VAL A 134 -3.34 -8.83 2.60
CA VAL A 134 -2.99 -7.40 2.63
C VAL A 134 -3.46 -6.75 3.93
N PHE A 135 -4.64 -7.15 4.44
CA PHE A 135 -5.15 -6.66 5.72
C PHE A 135 -4.24 -7.07 6.89
N ASP A 136 -3.81 -8.32 6.95
CA ASP A 136 -2.93 -8.81 8.01
C ASP A 136 -1.55 -8.15 7.96
N TRP A 137 -1.04 -7.95 6.75
CA TRP A 137 0.26 -7.34 6.52
C TRP A 137 0.27 -5.82 6.77
N ALA A 138 -0.76 -5.05 6.33
CA ALA A 138 -0.79 -3.60 6.42
C ALA A 138 -1.05 -3.10 7.84
N ASN A 139 -0.46 -1.97 8.22
CA ASN A 139 -0.69 -1.27 9.47
C ASN A 139 -1.47 0.03 9.24
N VAL A 140 -2.08 0.58 10.29
CA VAL A 140 -2.46 1.99 10.28
C VAL A 140 -1.19 2.81 10.06
N GLY A 141 -1.23 3.78 9.13
CA GLY A 141 -0.07 4.53 8.67
C GLY A 141 0.57 4.01 7.39
N THR A 142 0.28 2.77 6.93
CA THR A 142 0.74 2.26 5.62
C THR A 142 0.35 3.22 4.50
N ARG A 143 1.33 3.63 3.68
CA ARG A 143 1.09 4.51 2.52
C ARG A 143 0.19 3.83 1.50
N VAL A 144 -0.65 4.65 0.85
CA VAL A 144 -1.52 4.22 -0.27
C VAL A 144 -1.37 5.23 -1.40
N GLU A 145 -0.83 4.80 -2.53
CA GLU A 145 -0.65 5.61 -3.73
C GLU A 145 -1.62 5.14 -4.81
N VAL A 146 -2.44 6.04 -5.35
CA VAL A 146 -3.46 5.75 -6.38
C VAL A 146 -3.24 6.65 -7.59
N TRP A 147 -3.12 6.08 -8.81
CA TRP A 147 -2.99 6.80 -10.09
C TRP A 147 -3.84 6.22 -11.22
#